data_2821443cd14512b349fa7157ab2110e7
#
_entry.id   2821443cd14512b349fa7157ab2110e7
#
_cell.length_a   1.000
_cell.length_b   1.000
_cell.length_c   1.000
_cell.angle_alpha   90.00
_cell.angle_beta   90.00
_cell.angle_gamma   90.00
#
_symmetry.space_group_name_H-M   'P 1'
#
loop_
_entity.id
_entity.type
_entity.pdbx_description
1 polymer ?
#
loop_
_entity_poly.entity_id
_entity_poly.type
_entity_poly.pdbx_seq_one_letter_code
_entity_poly.pdbx_strand_id
1 'polypeptide(L)'
;MSEPDLGVVSELSAAGAPPRWQLLPLLLTQGLWLKHRTPRLPPAPGRHSGVCGHGRPLQLLGLGDSIIAGVGVADMGQALTAQVAATLATRTGRQVHWRALGESGIRSPQLLGLLEQAAPAPASPDLLLVNCGVNDVTSPQAPATVMQQRRALLEQLEQRFPHALRVQCALPPMARFPALPVPLRQVLGRRAAALDRDLAGWLQGRVNTLFLPFDELPEPHQFAVDGYHPGPAAVAQWGARVGLRILERKRLLP
;
A
#
# COMPACT_ATOMS: atom_id res chain seq x y z
N MET A 1 -31.39 -1.88 13.87
CA MET A 1 -31.12 -1.04 12.67
C MET A 1 -30.20 0.05 13.15
N SER A 2 -28.88 -0.14 12.98
CA SER A 2 -27.88 0.84 13.38
C SER A 2 -27.76 1.88 12.28
N GLU A 3 -27.89 3.16 12.64
CA GLU A 3 -27.69 4.28 11.71
C GLU A 3 -26.30 4.22 11.10
N PRO A 4 -26.14 4.54 9.81
CA PRO A 4 -24.82 4.62 9.17
C PRO A 4 -24.05 5.81 9.78
N ASP A 5 -22.86 5.52 10.29
CA ASP A 5 -21.94 6.50 10.88
C ASP A 5 -21.55 7.57 9.85
N LEU A 6 -22.07 8.78 10.06
CA LEU A 6 -21.94 9.95 9.18
C LEU A 6 -20.56 10.62 9.24
N GLY A 7 -19.54 9.97 9.82
CA GLY A 7 -18.19 10.52 9.98
C GLY A 7 -17.47 10.91 8.66
N VAL A 8 -17.91 10.39 7.51
CA VAL A 8 -17.38 10.78 6.18
C VAL A 8 -17.89 12.16 5.74
N VAL A 9 -18.90 12.69 6.39
CA VAL A 9 -19.64 13.88 5.94
C VAL A 9 -19.06 15.19 6.51
N SER A 10 -18.20 15.20 7.55
CA SER A 10 -17.76 16.43 8.25
C SER A 10 -16.64 17.27 7.61
N GLU A 11 -15.98 16.86 6.50
CA GLU A 11 -14.81 17.55 5.97
C GLU A 11 -14.94 18.39 4.67
N LEU A 12 -16.14 18.64 4.11
CA LEU A 12 -16.33 19.36 2.83
C LEU A 12 -16.87 20.80 2.97
N SER A 13 -16.46 21.59 3.94
CA SER A 13 -16.87 22.99 3.99
C SER A 13 -15.79 23.92 3.44
N ALA A 14 -15.83 24.15 2.11
CA ALA A 14 -15.27 25.34 1.48
C ALA A 14 -16.41 26.08 0.78
N ALA A 15 -16.43 27.39 0.85
CA ALA A 15 -17.50 28.26 0.35
C ALA A 15 -17.93 27.87 -1.08
N GLY A 16 -19.22 27.58 -1.27
CA GLY A 16 -19.85 27.29 -2.57
C GLY A 16 -20.00 25.82 -2.96
N ALA A 17 -19.47 24.86 -2.18
CA ALA A 17 -19.70 23.43 -2.45
C ALA A 17 -21.04 22.97 -1.84
N PRO A 18 -21.80 22.07 -2.49
CA PRO A 18 -23.03 21.53 -1.92
C PRO A 18 -22.72 20.82 -0.60
N PRO A 19 -23.64 20.88 0.39
CA PRO A 19 -23.44 20.20 1.66
C PRO A 19 -23.28 18.69 1.41
N ARG A 20 -22.40 18.07 2.14
CA ARG A 20 -21.83 16.72 1.94
C ARG A 20 -22.88 15.61 1.86
N TRP A 21 -23.93 15.68 2.65
CA TRP A 21 -25.01 14.71 2.61
C TRP A 21 -25.76 14.70 1.26
N GLN A 22 -25.81 15.82 0.52
CA GLN A 22 -26.40 15.88 -0.81
C GLN A 22 -25.58 15.12 -1.86
N LEU A 23 -24.28 14.96 -1.66
CA LEU A 23 -23.42 14.18 -2.53
C LEU A 23 -23.46 12.68 -2.24
N LEU A 24 -23.97 12.27 -1.08
CA LEU A 24 -23.94 10.87 -0.65
C LEU A 24 -24.61 9.89 -1.64
N PRO A 25 -25.82 10.18 -2.19
CA PRO A 25 -26.43 9.31 -3.18
C PRO A 25 -25.56 9.16 -4.45
N LEU A 26 -24.98 10.28 -4.92
CA LEU A 26 -24.08 10.28 -6.08
C LEU A 26 -22.81 9.49 -5.81
N LEU A 27 -22.19 9.64 -4.65
CA LEU A 27 -20.98 8.88 -4.27
C LEU A 27 -21.27 7.37 -4.18
N LEU A 28 -22.42 7.00 -3.61
CA LEU A 28 -22.85 5.60 -3.53
C LEU A 28 -23.11 5.01 -4.93
N THR A 29 -23.83 5.74 -5.79
CA THR A 29 -24.06 5.28 -7.17
C THR A 29 -22.76 5.17 -7.96
N GLN A 30 -21.84 6.12 -7.83
CA GLN A 30 -20.52 6.04 -8.44
C GLN A 30 -19.71 4.85 -7.91
N GLY A 31 -19.72 4.59 -6.61
CA GLY A 31 -19.06 3.44 -6.01
C GLY A 31 -19.61 2.11 -6.50
N LEU A 32 -20.94 1.97 -6.57
CA LEU A 32 -21.60 0.79 -7.11
C LEU A 32 -21.30 0.60 -8.60
N TRP A 33 -21.42 1.65 -9.39
CA TRP A 33 -21.10 1.63 -10.82
C TRP A 33 -19.66 1.18 -11.06
N LEU A 34 -18.73 1.72 -10.29
CA LEU A 34 -17.32 1.38 -10.37
C LEU A 34 -17.07 -0.10 -10.04
N LYS A 35 -17.68 -0.60 -8.95
CA LYS A 35 -17.59 -2.01 -8.55
C LYS A 35 -18.09 -2.97 -9.65
N HIS A 36 -19.07 -2.55 -10.45
CA HIS A 36 -19.60 -3.35 -11.54
C HIS A 36 -18.80 -3.23 -12.84
N ARG A 37 -18.18 -2.07 -13.11
CA ARG A 37 -17.45 -1.83 -14.36
C ARG A 37 -15.97 -2.12 -14.32
N THR A 38 -15.33 -2.05 -13.13
CA THR A 38 -13.91 -2.32 -13.00
C THR A 38 -13.62 -3.82 -13.13
N PRO A 39 -12.82 -4.23 -14.13
CA PRO A 39 -12.39 -5.61 -14.23
C PRO A 39 -11.67 -6.05 -12.97
N ARG A 40 -11.98 -7.24 -12.46
CA ARG A 40 -11.25 -7.82 -11.34
C ARG A 40 -10.04 -8.56 -11.86
N LEU A 41 -8.87 -7.98 -11.68
CA LEU A 41 -7.62 -8.63 -12.03
C LEU A 41 -7.23 -9.64 -10.95
N PRO A 42 -6.77 -10.84 -11.34
CA PRO A 42 -6.24 -11.81 -10.38
C PRO A 42 -4.89 -11.36 -9.83
N PRO A 43 -4.47 -11.88 -8.68
CA PRO A 43 -3.07 -11.82 -8.25
C PRO A 43 -2.14 -12.44 -9.29
N ALA A 44 -0.89 -11.98 -9.34
CA ALA A 44 0.08 -12.54 -10.27
C ALA A 44 0.36 -14.02 -9.97
N PRO A 45 0.49 -14.86 -11.00
CA PRO A 45 0.97 -16.22 -10.85
C PRO A 45 2.45 -16.25 -10.47
N GLY A 46 2.96 -17.42 -10.11
CA GLY A 46 4.37 -17.64 -9.83
C GLY A 46 4.70 -17.80 -8.34
N ARG A 47 5.99 -17.82 -8.03
CA ARG A 47 6.45 -18.00 -6.64
C ARG A 47 6.40 -16.70 -5.87
N HIS A 48 5.77 -16.73 -4.70
CA HIS A 48 5.71 -15.59 -3.77
C HIS A 48 7.01 -15.37 -2.99
N SER A 49 8.11 -15.95 -3.44
CA SER A 49 9.45 -15.77 -2.87
C SER A 49 10.51 -16.04 -3.93
N GLY A 50 11.68 -15.46 -3.74
CA GLY A 50 12.81 -15.64 -4.63
C GLY A 50 14.09 -15.05 -4.06
N VAL A 51 15.15 -15.08 -4.89
CA VAL A 51 16.47 -14.57 -4.54
C VAL A 51 16.99 -13.71 -5.69
N CYS A 52 17.55 -12.56 -5.37
CA CYS A 52 18.19 -11.65 -6.30
C CYS A 52 19.63 -11.38 -5.88
N GLY A 53 20.57 -11.37 -6.84
CA GLY A 53 21.97 -11.05 -6.60
C GLY A 53 22.77 -12.13 -5.88
N HIS A 54 23.95 -11.75 -5.39
CA HIS A 54 24.93 -12.61 -4.73
C HIS A 54 25.52 -11.87 -3.51
N GLY A 55 26.35 -12.54 -2.72
CA GLY A 55 27.05 -11.95 -1.57
C GLY A 55 26.28 -12.13 -0.25
N ARG A 56 26.53 -11.24 0.71
CA ARG A 56 25.93 -11.33 2.06
C ARG A 56 24.41 -11.31 1.99
N PRO A 57 23.71 -12.26 2.64
CA PRO A 57 22.25 -12.34 2.57
C PRO A 57 21.56 -11.12 3.22
N LEU A 58 20.40 -10.75 2.69
CA LEU A 58 19.48 -9.76 3.20
C LEU A 58 18.05 -10.32 3.06
N GLN A 59 17.27 -10.31 4.12
CA GLN A 59 15.91 -10.83 4.15
C GLN A 59 14.90 -9.70 3.96
N LEU A 60 14.10 -9.75 2.88
CA LEU A 60 13.04 -8.79 2.59
C LEU A 60 11.66 -9.47 2.67
N LEU A 61 10.82 -9.00 3.56
CA LEU A 61 9.42 -9.40 3.63
C LEU A 61 8.53 -8.26 3.12
N GLY A 62 7.77 -8.51 2.06
CA GLY A 62 6.67 -7.65 1.62
C GLY A 62 5.36 -8.11 2.24
N LEU A 63 4.64 -7.21 2.89
CA LEU A 63 3.34 -7.45 3.51
C LEU A 63 2.34 -6.42 3.03
N GLY A 64 1.18 -6.86 2.51
CA GLY A 64 0.23 -5.86 2.03
C GLY A 64 -0.96 -6.39 1.24
N ASP A 65 -1.47 -5.49 0.41
CA ASP A 65 -2.69 -5.69 -0.37
C ASP A 65 -2.40 -6.22 -1.80
N SER A 66 -3.26 -5.85 -2.73
CA SER A 66 -3.19 -6.28 -4.13
C SER A 66 -1.86 -5.97 -4.81
N ILE A 67 -1.16 -4.92 -4.41
CA ILE A 67 0.16 -4.56 -4.99
C ILE A 67 1.23 -5.57 -4.57
N ILE A 68 1.21 -6.00 -3.32
CA ILE A 68 2.11 -7.06 -2.83
C ILE A 68 1.72 -8.42 -3.42
N ALA A 69 0.42 -8.65 -3.67
CA ALA A 69 -0.09 -9.83 -4.36
C ALA A 69 0.19 -9.82 -5.89
N GLY A 70 0.79 -8.75 -6.41
CA GLY A 70 1.15 -8.64 -7.82
C GLY A 70 -0.01 -8.41 -8.78
N VAL A 71 -1.12 -7.83 -8.32
CA VAL A 71 -2.22 -7.45 -9.22
C VAL A 71 -1.73 -6.38 -10.19
N GLY A 72 -1.96 -6.62 -11.48
CA GLY A 72 -1.54 -5.71 -12.56
C GLY A 72 -0.23 -6.10 -13.25
N VAL A 73 0.48 -7.12 -12.77
CA VAL A 73 1.69 -7.68 -13.42
C VAL A 73 1.49 -9.13 -13.83
N ALA A 74 2.32 -9.62 -14.74
CA ALA A 74 2.16 -10.95 -15.32
C ALA A 74 2.73 -12.09 -14.47
N ASP A 75 3.67 -11.79 -13.56
CA ASP A 75 4.36 -12.77 -12.70
C ASP A 75 4.81 -12.11 -11.40
N MET A 76 4.89 -12.89 -10.31
CA MET A 76 5.34 -12.40 -9.00
C MET A 76 6.78 -11.86 -8.99
N GLY A 77 7.64 -12.28 -9.93
CA GLY A 77 8.96 -11.67 -10.13
C GLY A 77 8.91 -10.21 -10.61
N GLN A 78 7.77 -9.78 -11.15
CA GLN A 78 7.51 -8.39 -11.54
C GLN A 78 6.74 -7.60 -10.46
N ALA A 79 6.29 -8.25 -9.37
CA ALA A 79 5.58 -7.58 -8.28
C ALA A 79 6.51 -6.68 -7.46
N LEU A 80 5.94 -5.72 -6.74
CA LEU A 80 6.68 -4.68 -6.03
C LEU A 80 7.82 -5.22 -5.15
N THR A 81 7.56 -6.27 -4.37
CA THR A 81 8.56 -6.85 -3.46
C THR A 81 9.78 -7.38 -4.22
N ALA A 82 9.56 -8.07 -5.34
CA ALA A 82 10.64 -8.60 -6.19
C ALA A 82 11.43 -7.47 -6.86
N GLN A 83 10.77 -6.41 -7.32
CA GLN A 83 11.44 -5.25 -7.94
C GLN A 83 12.28 -4.46 -6.94
N VAL A 84 11.80 -4.32 -5.69
CA VAL A 84 12.61 -3.75 -4.58
C VAL A 84 13.83 -4.63 -4.31
N ALA A 85 13.65 -5.96 -4.23
CA ALA A 85 14.75 -6.91 -4.03
C ALA A 85 15.80 -6.83 -5.13
N ALA A 86 15.41 -6.78 -6.38
CA ALA A 86 16.31 -6.65 -7.54
C ALA A 86 17.12 -5.35 -7.47
N THR A 87 16.48 -4.24 -7.12
CA THR A 87 17.14 -2.93 -6.96
C THR A 87 18.16 -2.96 -5.82
N LEU A 88 17.78 -3.48 -4.67
CA LEU A 88 18.67 -3.61 -3.52
C LEU A 88 19.87 -4.49 -3.84
N ALA A 89 19.64 -5.65 -4.46
CA ALA A 89 20.72 -6.58 -4.87
C ALA A 89 21.72 -5.92 -5.81
N THR A 90 21.22 -5.26 -6.86
CA THR A 90 22.06 -4.57 -7.84
C THR A 90 22.89 -3.43 -7.23
N ARG A 91 22.30 -2.68 -6.30
CA ARG A 91 22.95 -1.49 -5.73
C ARG A 91 23.86 -1.79 -4.55
N THR A 92 23.68 -2.92 -3.86
CA THR A 92 24.45 -3.27 -2.68
C THR A 92 25.44 -4.41 -2.91
N GLY A 93 25.31 -5.17 -4.01
CA GLY A 93 26.04 -6.42 -4.22
C GLY A 93 25.64 -7.52 -3.25
N ARG A 94 24.50 -7.39 -2.56
CA ARG A 94 23.99 -8.38 -1.59
C ARG A 94 23.09 -9.42 -2.28
N GLN A 95 22.97 -10.57 -1.65
CA GLN A 95 21.99 -11.58 -2.01
C GLN A 95 20.68 -11.28 -1.26
N VAL A 96 19.67 -10.77 -1.96
CA VAL A 96 18.38 -10.42 -1.36
C VAL A 96 17.39 -11.57 -1.50
N HIS A 97 17.06 -12.20 -0.39
CA HIS A 97 15.98 -13.19 -0.29
C HIS A 97 14.68 -12.44 -0.02
N TRP A 98 13.74 -12.51 -0.94
CA TRP A 98 12.47 -11.82 -0.79
C TRP A 98 11.30 -12.80 -0.65
N ARG A 99 10.30 -12.39 0.12
CA ARG A 99 9.01 -13.07 0.23
C ARG A 99 7.90 -12.04 0.24
N ALA A 100 6.83 -12.31 -0.53
CA ALA A 100 5.65 -11.47 -0.62
C ALA A 100 4.46 -12.17 0.03
N LEU A 101 3.83 -11.53 1.00
CA LEU A 101 2.57 -11.91 1.62
C LEU A 101 1.55 -10.83 1.30
N GLY A 102 0.76 -11.04 0.27
CA GLY A 102 -0.23 -10.09 -0.21
C GLY A 102 -1.56 -10.75 -0.50
N GLU A 103 -2.64 -10.01 -0.23
CA GLU A 103 -4.01 -10.44 -0.53
C GLU A 103 -4.81 -9.27 -1.10
N SER A 104 -5.47 -9.52 -2.25
CA SER A 104 -6.26 -8.49 -2.91
C SER A 104 -7.50 -8.12 -2.08
N GLY A 105 -7.72 -6.82 -1.86
CA GLY A 105 -8.85 -6.33 -1.08
C GLY A 105 -8.65 -6.29 0.43
N ILE A 106 -7.53 -6.82 0.94
CA ILE A 106 -7.23 -6.85 2.38
C ILE A 106 -7.10 -5.43 2.95
N ARG A 107 -7.53 -5.23 4.19
CA ARG A 107 -7.37 -3.99 4.96
C ARG A 107 -6.33 -4.17 6.06
N SER A 108 -5.83 -3.05 6.55
CA SER A 108 -4.78 -3.04 7.59
C SER A 108 -5.03 -3.99 8.78
N PRO A 109 -6.22 -4.08 9.39
CA PRO A 109 -6.45 -4.97 10.53
C PRO A 109 -6.26 -6.46 10.23
N GLN A 110 -6.36 -6.86 8.96
CA GLN A 110 -6.32 -8.26 8.54
C GLN A 110 -4.90 -8.74 8.22
N LEU A 111 -3.93 -7.83 8.07
CA LEU A 111 -2.55 -8.17 7.66
C LEU A 111 -1.83 -9.08 8.66
N LEU A 112 -2.11 -8.96 9.95
CA LEU A 112 -1.52 -9.85 10.96
C LEU A 112 -2.00 -11.30 10.79
N GLY A 113 -3.29 -11.48 10.50
CA GLY A 113 -3.83 -12.80 10.21
C GLY A 113 -3.17 -13.43 8.98
N LEU A 114 -2.89 -12.66 7.94
CA LEU A 114 -2.15 -13.13 6.76
C LEU A 114 -0.72 -13.56 7.12
N LEU A 115 -0.07 -12.82 8.01
CA LEU A 115 1.27 -13.15 8.51
C LEU A 115 1.26 -14.41 9.38
N GLU A 116 0.24 -14.61 10.20
CA GLU A 116 0.09 -15.78 11.07
C GLU A 116 -0.22 -17.06 10.29
N GLN A 117 -1.00 -16.96 9.22
CA GLN A 117 -1.36 -18.08 8.35
C GLN A 117 -0.23 -18.47 7.37
N ALA A 118 0.83 -17.65 7.25
CA ALA A 118 1.91 -17.94 6.33
C ALA A 118 2.71 -19.18 6.74
N ALA A 119 2.73 -20.17 5.87
CA ALA A 119 3.49 -21.41 6.08
C ALA A 119 4.61 -21.52 4.99
N PRO A 120 5.86 -21.83 5.38
CA PRO A 120 6.40 -21.76 6.74
C PRO A 120 6.34 -20.33 7.30
N ALA A 121 6.41 -20.16 8.62
CA ALA A 121 6.44 -18.85 9.24
C ALA A 121 7.61 -18.02 8.65
N PRO A 122 7.42 -16.72 8.36
CA PRO A 122 8.51 -15.87 7.88
C PRO A 122 9.63 -15.83 8.90
N ALA A 123 10.88 -16.02 8.43
CA ALA A 123 12.04 -15.71 9.24
C ALA A 123 12.04 -14.21 9.62
N SER A 124 12.78 -13.84 10.67
CA SER A 124 12.92 -12.42 11.03
C SER A 124 13.53 -11.65 9.85
N PRO A 125 12.81 -10.71 9.23
CA PRO A 125 13.35 -9.97 8.10
C PRO A 125 14.32 -8.88 8.57
N ASP A 126 15.30 -8.56 7.72
CA ASP A 126 16.10 -7.32 7.86
C ASP A 126 15.26 -6.10 7.42
N LEU A 127 14.42 -6.30 6.41
CA LEU A 127 13.53 -5.30 5.82
C LEU A 127 12.09 -5.80 5.80
N LEU A 128 11.17 -5.01 6.31
CA LEU A 128 9.73 -5.23 6.21
C LEU A 128 9.09 -4.12 5.38
N LEU A 129 8.70 -4.44 4.16
CA LEU A 129 7.99 -3.52 3.26
C LEU A 129 6.48 -3.67 3.48
N VAL A 130 5.83 -2.64 4.01
CA VAL A 130 4.37 -2.62 4.21
C VAL A 130 3.71 -1.72 3.17
N ASN A 131 2.86 -2.32 2.34
CA ASN A 131 2.07 -1.60 1.34
C ASN A 131 0.60 -2.00 1.45
N CYS A 132 -0.17 -1.22 2.19
CA CYS A 132 -1.59 -1.42 2.41
C CYS A 132 -2.27 -0.10 2.77
N GLY A 133 -3.57 0.00 2.47
CA GLY A 133 -4.39 1.10 2.95
C GLY A 133 -5.37 1.68 1.93
N VAL A 134 -5.25 1.39 0.65
CA VAL A 134 -6.25 1.81 -0.36
C VAL A 134 -7.63 1.25 0.00
N ASN A 135 -7.71 0.01 0.47
CA ASN A 135 -8.96 -0.62 0.93
C ASN A 135 -9.47 -0.02 2.25
N ASP A 136 -8.60 0.54 3.08
CA ASP A 136 -8.99 1.29 4.27
C ASP A 136 -9.63 2.64 3.89
N VAL A 137 -9.06 3.33 2.87
CA VAL A 137 -9.62 4.58 2.34
C VAL A 137 -11.02 4.37 1.79
N THR A 138 -11.26 3.27 1.08
CA THR A 138 -12.57 2.97 0.47
C THR A 138 -13.56 2.33 1.44
N SER A 139 -13.14 1.98 2.66
CA SER A 139 -14.03 1.42 3.68
C SER A 139 -15.01 2.45 4.23
N PRO A 140 -16.19 2.03 4.74
CA PRO A 140 -17.17 2.94 5.33
C PRO A 140 -16.79 3.41 6.75
N GLN A 141 -15.65 2.98 7.28
CA GLN A 141 -15.21 3.32 8.63
C GLN A 141 -14.80 4.78 8.76
N ALA A 142 -14.98 5.35 9.95
CA ALA A 142 -14.50 6.71 10.26
C ALA A 142 -12.97 6.80 10.14
N PRO A 143 -12.41 7.92 9.66
CA PRO A 143 -10.96 8.10 9.52
C PRO A 143 -10.17 7.81 10.81
N ALA A 144 -10.70 8.23 11.96
CA ALA A 144 -10.08 7.97 13.26
C ALA A 144 -9.96 6.47 13.58
N THR A 145 -11.02 5.69 13.28
CA THR A 145 -11.00 4.22 13.43
C THR A 145 -9.97 3.57 12.50
N VAL A 146 -9.91 4.01 11.24
CA VAL A 146 -8.90 3.53 10.29
C VAL A 146 -7.49 3.83 10.80
N MET A 147 -7.23 5.04 11.28
CA MET A 147 -5.93 5.40 11.84
C MET A 147 -5.57 4.58 13.07
N GLN A 148 -6.50 4.36 13.98
CA GLN A 148 -6.28 3.51 15.15
C GLN A 148 -5.88 2.09 14.73
N GLN A 149 -6.58 1.51 13.77
CA GLN A 149 -6.29 0.16 13.24
C GLN A 149 -4.91 0.09 12.57
N ARG A 150 -4.56 1.11 11.77
CA ARG A 150 -3.23 1.17 11.12
C ARG A 150 -2.10 1.31 12.13
N ARG A 151 -2.27 2.15 13.16
CA ARG A 151 -1.28 2.29 14.24
C ARG A 151 -1.11 0.98 15.00
N ALA A 152 -2.22 0.34 15.39
CA ALA A 152 -2.18 -0.95 16.09
C ALA A 152 -1.45 -2.04 15.28
N LEU A 153 -1.69 -2.12 13.96
CA LEU A 153 -0.95 -3.01 13.07
C LEU A 153 0.56 -2.74 13.15
N LEU A 154 0.97 -1.49 12.96
CA LEU A 154 2.39 -1.12 12.89
C LEU A 154 3.10 -1.32 14.24
N GLU A 155 2.42 -1.10 15.36
CA GLU A 155 2.93 -1.41 16.70
C GLU A 155 3.15 -2.91 16.90
N GLN A 156 2.23 -3.75 16.45
CA GLN A 156 2.38 -5.20 16.53
C GLN A 156 3.50 -5.71 15.59
N LEU A 157 3.65 -5.11 14.40
CA LEU A 157 4.78 -5.43 13.51
C LEU A 157 6.12 -4.98 14.11
N GLU A 158 6.15 -3.87 14.84
CA GLU A 158 7.33 -3.40 15.58
C GLU A 158 7.73 -4.37 16.70
N GLN A 159 6.76 -4.84 17.46
CA GLN A 159 6.97 -5.84 18.52
C GLN A 159 7.43 -7.19 17.95
N ARG A 160 6.85 -7.62 16.83
CA ARG A 160 7.18 -8.89 16.20
C ARG A 160 8.53 -8.90 15.49
N PHE A 161 8.94 -7.77 14.90
CA PHE A 161 10.19 -7.61 14.15
C PHE A 161 10.97 -6.37 14.62
N PRO A 162 11.46 -6.37 15.87
CA PRO A 162 12.05 -5.17 16.47
C PRO A 162 13.32 -4.69 15.78
N HIS A 163 14.06 -5.60 15.14
CA HIS A 163 15.32 -5.29 14.44
C HIS A 163 15.14 -4.95 12.96
N ALA A 164 13.97 -5.24 12.39
CA ALA A 164 13.71 -4.97 10.99
C ALA A 164 13.60 -3.46 10.72
N LEU A 165 14.17 -3.00 9.62
CA LEU A 165 13.79 -1.70 9.06
C LEU A 165 12.38 -1.83 8.46
N ARG A 166 11.41 -1.18 9.09
CA ARG A 166 10.01 -1.14 8.65
C ARG A 166 9.79 -0.01 7.67
N VAL A 167 9.47 -0.36 6.44
CA VAL A 167 9.26 0.59 5.33
C VAL A 167 7.76 0.65 5.06
N GLN A 168 7.12 1.75 5.44
CA GLN A 168 5.71 1.98 5.19
C GLN A 168 5.56 2.83 3.93
N CYS A 169 4.97 2.26 2.88
CA CYS A 169 4.60 3.01 1.69
C CYS A 169 3.37 3.90 1.97
N ALA A 170 3.42 5.11 1.45
CA ALA A 170 2.28 6.02 1.44
C ALA A 170 1.15 5.52 0.53
N LEU A 171 -0.05 6.05 0.73
CA LEU A 171 -1.18 5.83 -0.15
C LEU A 171 -0.96 6.56 -1.49
N PRO A 172 -1.36 5.98 -2.61
CA PRO A 172 -1.29 6.69 -3.88
C PRO A 172 -2.25 7.88 -3.88
N PRO A 173 -1.93 8.97 -4.61
CA PRO A 173 -2.78 10.15 -4.69
C PRO A 173 -4.07 9.84 -5.49
N MET A 174 -5.06 9.24 -4.82
CA MET A 174 -6.31 8.74 -5.42
C MET A 174 -7.11 9.82 -6.15
N ALA A 175 -6.88 11.11 -5.82
CA ALA A 175 -7.47 12.24 -6.57
C ALA A 175 -7.06 12.28 -8.04
N ARG A 176 -6.03 11.53 -8.44
CA ARG A 176 -5.50 11.49 -9.81
C ARG A 176 -5.75 10.15 -10.51
N PHE A 177 -6.45 9.21 -9.90
CA PHE A 177 -6.74 7.91 -10.51
C PHE A 177 -7.68 8.04 -11.71
N PRO A 178 -7.27 7.54 -12.90
CA PRO A 178 -8.08 7.65 -14.11
C PRO A 178 -9.45 6.96 -13.98
N ALA A 179 -9.50 5.80 -13.34
CA ALA A 179 -10.71 5.00 -13.19
C ALA A 179 -11.76 5.62 -12.25
N LEU A 180 -11.37 6.53 -11.36
CA LEU A 180 -12.28 7.13 -10.39
C LEU A 180 -13.05 8.31 -10.97
N PRO A 181 -14.40 8.31 -10.96
CA PRO A 181 -15.21 9.44 -11.40
C PRO A 181 -15.18 10.60 -10.39
N VAL A 182 -15.41 11.82 -10.89
CA VAL A 182 -15.64 13.01 -10.05
C VAL A 182 -17.12 13.03 -9.63
N PRO A 183 -17.48 13.31 -8.37
CA PRO A 183 -16.66 13.78 -7.24
C PRO A 183 -16.00 12.69 -6.38
N LEU A 184 -16.32 11.40 -6.57
CA LEU A 184 -15.79 10.29 -5.75
C LEU A 184 -14.25 10.33 -5.65
N ARG A 185 -13.58 10.54 -6.78
CA ARG A 185 -12.12 10.68 -6.87
C ARG A 185 -11.55 11.74 -5.93
N GLN A 186 -12.22 12.89 -5.83
CA GLN A 186 -11.79 13.99 -4.97
C GLN A 186 -12.00 13.67 -3.49
N VAL A 187 -13.10 13.01 -3.14
CA VAL A 187 -13.41 12.60 -1.76
C VAL A 187 -12.39 11.56 -1.28
N LEU A 188 -12.18 10.50 -2.05
CA LEU A 188 -11.20 9.46 -1.70
C LEU A 188 -9.78 10.00 -1.67
N GLY A 189 -9.42 10.91 -2.59
CA GLY A 189 -8.11 11.53 -2.60
C GLY A 189 -7.82 12.38 -1.38
N ARG A 190 -8.81 13.18 -0.91
CA ARG A 190 -8.66 13.96 0.34
C ARG A 190 -8.53 13.05 1.56
N ARG A 191 -9.34 11.99 1.61
CA ARG A 191 -9.28 11.00 2.69
C ARG A 191 -7.93 10.29 2.73
N ALA A 192 -7.42 9.84 1.59
CA ALA A 192 -6.09 9.23 1.50
C ALA A 192 -4.99 10.17 1.97
N ALA A 193 -5.00 11.43 1.49
CA ALA A 193 -4.02 12.43 1.88
C ALA A 193 -4.07 12.79 3.38
N ALA A 194 -5.26 12.81 3.99
CA ALA A 194 -5.41 13.02 5.43
C ALA A 194 -4.82 11.85 6.21
N LEU A 195 -5.18 10.62 5.87
CA LEU A 195 -4.65 9.41 6.52
C LEU A 195 -3.13 9.30 6.41
N ASP A 196 -2.55 9.69 5.26
CA ASP A 196 -1.09 9.67 5.09
C ASP A 196 -0.38 10.74 5.93
N ARG A 197 -0.93 11.97 5.99
CA ARG A 197 -0.36 13.02 6.86
C ARG A 197 -0.36 12.60 8.32
N ASP A 198 -1.48 12.05 8.79
CA ASP A 198 -1.63 11.60 10.18
C ASP A 198 -0.67 10.43 10.48
N LEU A 199 -0.52 9.50 9.53
CA LEU A 199 0.39 8.38 9.67
C LEU A 199 1.85 8.81 9.63
N ALA A 200 2.23 9.67 8.70
CA ALA A 200 3.58 10.21 8.58
C ALA A 200 4.00 10.94 9.87
N GLY A 201 3.11 11.80 10.41
CA GLY A 201 3.34 12.48 11.67
C GLY A 201 3.52 11.52 12.85
N TRP A 202 2.69 10.48 12.92
CA TRP A 202 2.78 9.47 13.98
C TRP A 202 4.04 8.59 13.87
N LEU A 203 4.54 8.34 12.66
CA LEU A 203 5.77 7.59 12.40
C LEU A 203 7.04 8.41 12.64
N GLN A 204 6.93 9.72 12.71
CA GLN A 204 8.08 10.61 12.89
C GLN A 204 8.82 10.30 14.19
N GLY A 205 10.14 10.09 14.09
CA GLY A 205 11.01 9.78 15.23
C GLY A 205 10.97 8.32 15.70
N ARG A 206 10.15 7.43 15.12
CA ARG A 206 10.18 6.01 15.45
C ARG A 206 11.43 5.34 14.92
N VAL A 207 12.09 4.57 15.79
CA VAL A 207 13.32 3.84 15.46
C VAL A 207 13.04 2.77 14.40
N ASN A 208 14.00 2.56 13.51
CA ASN A 208 13.91 1.56 12.43
C ASN A 208 12.60 1.64 11.61
N THR A 209 12.12 2.86 11.40
CA THR A 209 10.90 3.09 10.63
C THR A 209 11.13 4.16 9.56
N LEU A 210 10.67 3.87 8.34
CA LEU A 210 10.77 4.74 7.19
C LEU A 210 9.39 4.88 6.56
N PHE A 211 8.85 6.09 6.54
CA PHE A 211 7.67 6.42 5.74
C PHE A 211 8.12 6.89 4.36
N LEU A 212 7.66 6.25 3.31
CA LEU A 212 7.97 6.60 1.94
C LEU A 212 6.77 7.30 1.29
N PRO A 213 6.87 8.60 1.01
CA PRO A 213 5.83 9.31 0.28
C PRO A 213 5.68 8.74 -1.13
N PHE A 214 4.49 8.94 -1.70
CA PHE A 214 4.22 8.57 -3.09
C PHE A 214 4.62 9.74 -4.00
N ASP A 215 5.82 9.67 -4.58
CA ASP A 215 6.42 10.80 -5.30
C ASP A 215 5.77 11.06 -6.67
N GLU A 216 5.44 10.00 -7.42
CA GLU A 216 4.85 10.11 -8.76
C GLU A 216 3.82 9.02 -9.03
N LEU A 217 2.68 9.42 -9.61
CA LEU A 217 1.74 8.47 -10.17
C LEU A 217 2.21 7.98 -11.53
N PRO A 218 1.88 6.72 -11.87
CA PRO A 218 2.01 6.24 -13.22
C PRO A 218 1.26 7.14 -14.21
N GLU A 219 1.80 7.29 -15.42
CA GLU A 219 1.06 7.89 -16.53
C GLU A 219 -0.18 7.02 -16.86
N PRO A 220 -1.26 7.59 -17.42
CA PRO A 220 -2.48 6.84 -17.69
C PRO A 220 -2.28 5.53 -18.46
N HIS A 221 -1.33 5.48 -19.39
CA HIS A 221 -0.99 4.28 -20.17
C HIS A 221 -0.18 3.23 -19.41
N GLN A 222 0.33 3.57 -18.25
CA GLN A 222 1.11 2.68 -17.38
C GLN A 222 0.23 1.95 -16.33
N PHE A 223 -1.05 2.29 -16.25
CA PHE A 223 -1.99 1.52 -15.45
C PHE A 223 -2.35 0.20 -16.15
N ALA A 224 -2.69 -0.81 -15.36
CA ALA A 224 -3.31 -2.03 -15.85
C ALA A 224 -4.69 -1.71 -16.46
N VAL A 225 -5.28 -2.69 -17.13
CA VAL A 225 -6.56 -2.52 -17.86
C VAL A 225 -7.74 -2.11 -16.98
N ASP A 226 -7.62 -2.25 -15.67
CA ASP A 226 -8.63 -1.81 -14.70
C ASP A 226 -8.55 -0.31 -14.37
N GLY A 227 -7.48 0.37 -14.78
CA GLY A 227 -7.23 1.78 -14.51
C GLY A 227 -6.98 2.12 -13.03
N TYR A 228 -6.73 1.10 -12.22
CA TYR A 228 -6.51 1.18 -10.76
C TYR A 228 -5.12 0.73 -10.35
N HIS A 229 -4.72 -0.45 -10.81
CA HIS A 229 -3.43 -1.03 -10.45
C HIS A 229 -2.36 -0.55 -11.43
N PRO A 230 -1.13 -0.30 -10.95
CA PRO A 230 -0.02 -0.01 -11.85
C PRO A 230 0.32 -1.25 -12.68
N GLY A 231 0.60 -1.04 -13.96
CA GLY A 231 1.12 -2.07 -14.86
C GLY A 231 2.61 -2.36 -14.62
N PRO A 232 3.19 -3.34 -15.34
CA PRO A 232 4.56 -3.82 -15.08
C PRO A 232 5.63 -2.73 -15.09
N ALA A 233 5.57 -1.79 -16.05
CA ALA A 233 6.53 -0.69 -16.14
C ALA A 233 6.46 0.24 -14.93
N ALA A 234 5.24 0.58 -14.47
CA ALA A 234 5.02 1.42 -13.31
C ALA A 234 5.49 0.72 -12.02
N VAL A 235 5.22 -0.58 -11.87
CA VAL A 235 5.67 -1.35 -10.70
C VAL A 235 7.20 -1.43 -10.66
N ALA A 236 7.86 -1.64 -11.81
CA ALA A 236 9.32 -1.66 -11.90
C ALA A 236 9.93 -0.31 -11.49
N GLN A 237 9.40 0.81 -12.00
CA GLN A 237 9.84 2.15 -11.62
C GLN A 237 9.62 2.42 -10.13
N TRP A 238 8.45 2.06 -9.59
CA TRP A 238 8.15 2.23 -8.18
C TRP A 238 9.06 1.38 -7.30
N GLY A 239 9.28 0.10 -7.63
CA GLY A 239 10.21 -0.79 -6.93
C GLY A 239 11.64 -0.25 -6.90
N ALA A 240 12.11 0.30 -8.03
CA ALA A 240 13.41 0.94 -8.11
C ALA A 240 13.50 2.16 -7.17
N ARG A 241 12.50 3.04 -7.15
CA ARG A 241 12.45 4.21 -6.24
C ARG A 241 12.43 3.80 -4.78
N VAL A 242 11.57 2.84 -4.41
CA VAL A 242 11.50 2.30 -3.05
C VAL A 242 12.86 1.76 -2.62
N GLY A 243 13.51 0.95 -3.47
CA GLY A 243 14.84 0.42 -3.21
C GLY A 243 15.89 1.51 -3.00
N LEU A 244 15.90 2.55 -3.85
CA LEU A 244 16.82 3.68 -3.73
C LEU A 244 16.58 4.49 -2.45
N ARG A 245 15.32 4.77 -2.08
CA ARG A 245 14.97 5.48 -0.85
C ARG A 245 15.36 4.70 0.42
N ILE A 246 15.28 3.37 0.38
CA ILE A 246 15.79 2.52 1.47
C ILE A 246 17.32 2.71 1.61
N LEU A 247 18.06 2.75 0.49
CA LEU A 247 19.51 2.92 0.50
C LEU A 247 20.00 4.30 0.96
N GLU A 248 19.20 5.35 0.78
CA GLU A 248 19.48 6.67 1.34
C GLU A 248 19.56 6.64 2.88
N ARG A 249 18.92 5.68 3.52
CA ARG A 249 18.94 5.40 4.95
C ARG A 249 20.00 4.35 5.33
N LYS A 250 21.15 4.34 4.68
CA LYS A 250 22.25 3.36 4.84
C LYS A 250 22.62 2.99 6.30
N ARG A 251 22.38 3.87 7.27
CA ARG A 251 22.61 3.60 8.70
C ARG A 251 21.63 2.58 9.30
N LEU A 252 20.55 2.23 8.60
CA LEU A 252 19.51 1.34 9.08
C LEU A 252 19.57 -0.06 8.45
N LEU A 253 20.48 -0.29 7.50
CA LEU A 253 20.70 -1.62 6.92
C LEU A 253 21.79 -2.36 7.72
N PRO A 254 21.51 -3.58 8.22
CA PRO A 254 22.47 -4.38 8.99
C PRO A 254 23.67 -4.83 8.15
#